data_d7a73feae242fcaf1ccabe5715f01b3a
#
_entry.id   d7a73feae242fcaf1ccabe5715f01b3a
#
_cell.length_a   1.000
_cell.length_b   1.000
_cell.length_c   1.000
_cell.angle_alpha   90.00
_cell.angle_beta   90.00
_cell.angle_gamma   90.00
#
_symmetry.space_group_name_H-M   'P 1'
#
loop_
_entity.id
_entity.type
_entity.pdbx_description
1 polymer ?
#
loop_
_entity_poly.entity_id
_entity_poly.type
_entity_poly.pdbx_seq_one_letter_code
_entity_poly.pdbx_strand_id
1 'polypeptide(L)'
;MRNMFRTIAERLRAGEELVMVTVVASSGATPRGAGARMLVGRGGRICGTIGGGAVEYKSEQLAKRVLDEKRSGEHDFSLTKNDVQDLGMICGGAVNVYFSYIPAHDPYVLSVAEEAERRFAKGEDLWLLSEISDGGRLGLWSEDGFFGIEAPEWTREIMSRHPTRKAVEKHDF
;
A
#
# COMPACT_ATOMS: atom_id res chain seq x y z
N MET A 1 9.96 3.42 1.80
CA MET A 1 8.80 4.26 1.46
C MET A 1 9.16 5.48 0.60
N ARG A 2 10.17 6.28 0.95
CA ARG A 2 10.58 7.48 0.17
C ARG A 2 10.73 7.23 -1.33
N ASN A 3 11.46 6.18 -1.73
CA ASN A 3 11.64 5.85 -3.15
C ASN A 3 10.35 5.46 -3.87
N MET A 4 9.35 4.93 -3.16
CA MET A 4 8.07 4.53 -3.76
C MET A 4 7.27 5.74 -4.23
N PHE A 5 7.16 6.80 -3.44
CA PHE A 5 6.43 8.01 -3.84
C PHE A 5 7.09 8.73 -5.02
N ARG A 6 8.44 8.80 -5.03
CA ARG A 6 9.16 9.30 -6.20
C ARG A 6 8.85 8.49 -7.45
N THR A 7 8.91 7.17 -7.33
CA THR A 7 8.57 6.27 -8.45
C THR A 7 7.12 6.47 -8.92
N ILE A 8 6.16 6.60 -8.01
CA ILE A 8 4.77 6.91 -8.35
C ILE A 8 4.70 8.21 -9.17
N ALA A 9 5.30 9.29 -8.66
CA ALA A 9 5.27 10.59 -9.36
C ALA A 9 5.91 10.52 -10.76
N GLU A 10 7.06 9.88 -10.90
CA GLU A 10 7.75 9.69 -12.18
C GLU A 10 6.90 8.90 -13.18
N ARG A 11 6.32 7.77 -12.75
CA ARG A 11 5.51 6.91 -13.61
C ARG A 11 4.19 7.54 -14.03
N LEU A 12 3.51 8.24 -13.10
CA LEU A 12 2.28 8.98 -13.43
C LEU A 12 2.53 10.10 -14.44
N ARG A 13 3.64 10.84 -14.29
CA ARG A 13 4.03 11.87 -15.28
C ARG A 13 4.33 11.26 -16.65
N ALA A 14 4.86 10.04 -16.69
CA ALA A 14 5.09 9.30 -17.93
C ALA A 14 3.81 8.68 -18.53
N GLY A 15 2.65 8.84 -17.88
CA GLY A 15 1.37 8.32 -18.38
C GLY A 15 1.16 6.83 -18.10
N GLU A 16 1.84 6.28 -17.10
CA GLU A 16 1.68 4.88 -16.73
C GLU A 16 0.58 4.69 -15.68
N GLU A 17 -0.21 3.64 -15.85
CA GLU A 17 -1.14 3.15 -14.83
C GLU A 17 -0.39 2.27 -13.82
N LEU A 18 -0.76 2.35 -12.55
CA LEU A 18 -0.09 1.64 -11.48
C LEU A 18 -1.09 0.93 -10.56
N VAL A 19 -0.61 -0.08 -9.86
CA VAL A 19 -1.29 -0.66 -8.70
C VAL A 19 -0.35 -0.64 -7.52
N MET A 20 -0.78 0.00 -6.43
CA MET A 20 -0.11 -0.13 -5.15
C MET A 20 -0.72 -1.29 -4.38
N VAL A 21 0.08 -2.28 -4.09
CA VAL A 21 -0.31 -3.50 -3.36
C VAL A 21 0.15 -3.35 -1.92
N THR A 22 -0.78 -3.44 -0.97
CA THR A 22 -0.51 -3.24 0.46
C THR A 22 -1.01 -4.43 1.28
N VAL A 23 -0.19 -4.99 2.15
CA VAL A 23 -0.64 -5.93 3.17
C VAL A 23 -1.40 -5.16 4.25
N VAL A 24 -2.70 -5.40 4.37
CA VAL A 24 -3.57 -4.72 5.35
C VAL A 24 -3.57 -5.46 6.68
N ALA A 25 -3.70 -6.79 6.61
CA ALA A 25 -3.66 -7.63 7.80
C ALA A 25 -2.93 -8.93 7.51
N SER A 26 -2.35 -9.52 8.53
CA SER A 26 -1.73 -10.83 8.43
C SER A 26 -1.87 -11.57 9.76
N SER A 27 -2.05 -12.91 9.68
CA SER A 27 -2.07 -13.78 10.84
C SER A 27 -1.10 -14.96 10.62
N GLY A 28 -0.54 -15.49 11.71
CA GLY A 28 0.49 -16.52 11.64
C GLY A 28 1.88 -15.96 11.34
N ALA A 29 2.83 -16.85 11.02
CA ALA A 29 4.20 -16.48 10.69
C ALA A 29 4.29 -15.98 9.24
N THR A 30 4.11 -14.69 9.00
CA THR A 30 4.31 -14.09 7.70
C THR A 30 5.68 -13.41 7.61
N PRO A 31 6.39 -13.47 6.45
CA PRO A 31 7.73 -12.89 6.31
C PRO A 31 7.72 -11.36 6.46
N ARG A 32 6.62 -10.73 6.09
CA ARG A 32 6.39 -9.31 6.29
C ARG A 32 4.96 -9.08 6.76
N GLY A 33 4.85 -8.30 7.83
CA GLY A 33 3.58 -7.95 8.44
C GLY A 33 2.83 -6.86 7.68
N ALA A 34 1.68 -6.48 8.23
CA ALA A 34 0.85 -5.40 7.75
C ALA A 34 1.68 -4.12 7.50
N GLY A 35 1.32 -3.38 6.46
CA GLY A 35 2.04 -2.19 5.99
C GLY A 35 3.12 -2.45 4.95
N ALA A 36 3.48 -3.71 4.67
CA ALA A 36 4.38 -4.02 3.55
C ALA A 36 3.71 -3.65 2.22
N ARG A 37 4.47 -3.05 1.31
CA ARG A 37 3.95 -2.55 0.03
C ARG A 37 4.86 -2.88 -1.14
N MET A 38 4.23 -3.08 -2.30
CA MET A 38 4.91 -3.08 -3.59
C MET A 38 4.13 -2.28 -4.61
N LEU A 39 4.82 -1.76 -5.61
CA LEU A 39 4.25 -1.06 -6.75
C LEU A 39 4.37 -1.93 -7.99
N VAL A 40 3.27 -2.09 -8.70
CA VAL A 40 3.15 -2.92 -9.91
C VAL A 40 2.65 -2.07 -11.06
N GLY A 41 3.25 -2.23 -12.23
CA GLY A 41 2.81 -1.67 -13.49
C GLY A 41 2.51 -2.75 -14.51
N ARG A 42 2.24 -2.38 -15.76
CA ARG A 42 1.97 -3.32 -16.87
C ARG A 42 3.11 -4.34 -17.09
N GLY A 43 4.34 -3.95 -16.88
CA GLY A 43 5.52 -4.81 -17.00
C GLY A 43 5.80 -5.70 -15.79
N GLY A 44 5.02 -5.62 -14.72
CA GLY A 44 5.21 -6.34 -13.46
C GLY A 44 5.64 -5.43 -12.32
N ARG A 45 6.26 -6.01 -11.28
CA ARG A 45 6.70 -5.28 -10.11
C ARG A 45 7.77 -4.23 -10.45
N ILE A 46 7.54 -2.99 -10.00
CA ILE A 46 8.44 -1.86 -10.20
C ILE A 46 9.37 -1.68 -8.99
N CYS A 47 8.79 -1.63 -7.78
CA CYS A 47 9.56 -1.50 -6.55
C CYS A 47 8.79 -2.02 -5.34
N GLY A 48 9.48 -2.14 -4.21
CA GLY A 48 8.91 -2.64 -2.96
C GLY A 48 8.75 -4.17 -2.94
N THR A 49 8.20 -4.68 -1.85
CA THR A 49 7.91 -6.11 -1.66
C THR A 49 6.89 -6.28 -0.55
N ILE A 50 6.04 -7.29 -0.68
CA ILE A 50 5.07 -7.70 0.35
C ILE A 50 5.51 -8.97 1.09
N GLY A 51 6.74 -9.42 0.86
CA GLY A 51 7.34 -10.55 1.59
C GLY A 51 7.96 -11.62 0.70
N GLY A 52 7.75 -11.55 -0.61
CA GLY A 52 8.27 -12.52 -1.57
C GLY A 52 7.39 -13.77 -1.70
N GLY A 53 7.91 -14.77 -2.41
CA GLY A 53 7.29 -16.07 -2.58
C GLY A 53 5.94 -16.08 -3.29
N ALA A 54 5.14 -17.10 -2.99
CA ALA A 54 3.87 -17.35 -3.67
C ALA A 54 2.86 -16.19 -3.53
N VAL A 55 2.80 -15.53 -2.36
CA VAL A 55 1.86 -14.41 -2.14
C VAL A 55 2.22 -13.23 -3.03
N GLU A 56 3.50 -12.88 -3.09
CA GLU A 56 3.97 -11.78 -3.94
C GLU A 56 3.73 -12.09 -5.42
N TYR A 57 4.07 -13.28 -5.87
CA TYR A 57 3.82 -13.71 -7.25
C TYR A 57 2.33 -13.66 -7.61
N LYS A 58 1.47 -14.27 -6.76
CA LYS A 58 0.01 -14.24 -6.97
C LYS A 58 -0.53 -12.80 -6.96
N SER A 59 -0.01 -11.95 -6.09
CA SER A 59 -0.38 -10.54 -6.01
C SER A 59 0.03 -9.76 -7.27
N GLU A 60 1.20 -10.06 -7.87
CA GLU A 60 1.56 -9.46 -9.17
C GLU A 60 0.58 -9.86 -10.28
N GLN A 61 0.12 -11.12 -10.32
CA GLN A 61 -0.88 -11.57 -11.30
C GLN A 61 -2.24 -10.89 -11.07
N LEU A 62 -2.67 -10.74 -9.81
CA LEU A 62 -3.91 -10.03 -9.48
C LEU A 62 -3.80 -8.54 -9.81
N ALA A 63 -2.65 -7.90 -9.54
CA ALA A 63 -2.43 -6.51 -9.91
C ALA A 63 -2.59 -6.26 -11.40
N LYS A 64 -2.20 -7.20 -12.28
CA LYS A 64 -2.46 -7.11 -13.72
C LYS A 64 -3.95 -7.11 -14.05
N ARG A 65 -4.75 -7.93 -13.36
CA ARG A 65 -6.22 -7.90 -13.51
C ARG A 65 -6.80 -6.57 -13.02
N VAL A 66 -6.32 -6.05 -11.90
CA VAL A 66 -6.71 -4.74 -11.37
C VAL A 66 -6.44 -3.64 -12.40
N LEU A 67 -5.29 -3.68 -13.11
CA LEU A 67 -4.98 -2.76 -14.21
C LEU A 67 -5.94 -2.90 -15.39
N ASP A 68 -6.39 -4.12 -15.71
CA ASP A 68 -7.33 -4.36 -16.80
C ASP A 68 -8.76 -3.95 -16.44
N GLU A 69 -9.19 -4.26 -15.22
CA GLU A 69 -10.52 -3.95 -14.69
C GLU A 69 -10.66 -2.49 -14.21
N LYS A 70 -9.53 -1.81 -13.99
CA LYS A 70 -9.43 -0.44 -13.46
C LYS A 70 -10.19 -0.24 -12.15
N ARG A 71 -10.11 -1.23 -11.28
CA ARG A 71 -10.86 -1.28 -10.03
C ARG A 71 -10.00 -1.74 -8.87
N SER A 72 -9.99 -0.92 -7.80
CA SER A 72 -9.37 -1.28 -6.52
C SER A 72 -10.17 -2.36 -5.77
N GLY A 73 -9.51 -3.09 -4.89
CA GLY A 73 -10.18 -4.10 -4.06
C GLY A 73 -9.26 -4.87 -3.13
N GLU A 74 -9.87 -5.64 -2.23
CA GLU A 74 -9.16 -6.53 -1.31
C GLU A 74 -9.13 -7.97 -1.83
N HIS A 75 -8.11 -8.70 -1.42
CA HIS A 75 -8.00 -10.14 -1.66
C HIS A 75 -7.38 -10.85 -0.45
N ASP A 76 -8.03 -11.94 -0.03
CA ASP A 76 -7.54 -12.78 1.05
C ASP A 76 -6.76 -13.97 0.50
N PHE A 77 -5.51 -14.11 0.96
CA PHE A 77 -4.69 -15.27 0.69
C PHE A 77 -4.68 -16.20 1.90
N SER A 78 -5.16 -17.43 1.72
CA SER A 78 -4.95 -18.52 2.68
C SER A 78 -3.67 -19.24 2.33
N LEU A 79 -2.72 -19.26 3.25
CA LEU A 79 -1.44 -19.95 3.08
C LEU A 79 -1.61 -21.41 3.46
N THR A 80 -1.60 -22.28 2.47
CA THR A 80 -1.62 -23.75 2.69
C THR A 80 -0.22 -24.26 3.05
N LYS A 81 -0.13 -25.50 3.59
CA LYS A 81 1.16 -26.14 3.88
C LYS A 81 2.09 -26.22 2.67
N ASN A 82 1.56 -26.30 1.45
CA ASN A 82 2.34 -26.34 0.22
C ASN A 82 2.90 -24.95 -0.16
N ASP A 83 2.13 -23.88 0.05
CA ASP A 83 2.62 -22.51 -0.15
C ASP A 83 3.71 -22.16 0.87
N VAL A 84 3.69 -22.83 2.03
CA VAL A 84 4.61 -22.65 3.16
C VAL A 84 5.99 -23.28 2.90
N GLN A 85 6.09 -24.39 2.18
CA GLN A 85 7.37 -25.03 1.86
C GLN A 85 8.26 -24.17 0.98
N ASP A 86 7.67 -23.41 0.05
CA ASP A 86 8.40 -22.47 -0.83
C ASP A 86 8.82 -21.18 -0.11
N LEU A 87 8.22 -20.87 1.05
CA LEU A 87 8.41 -19.61 1.78
C LEU A 87 9.15 -19.77 3.12
N GLY A 88 9.50 -21.00 3.53
CA GLY A 88 10.15 -21.27 4.82
C GLY A 88 9.24 -20.99 6.03
N MET A 89 7.93 -21.02 5.86
CA MET A 89 6.95 -20.78 6.94
C MET A 89 6.42 -22.09 7.54
N ILE A 90 6.28 -22.15 8.85
CA ILE A 90 5.99 -23.38 9.60
C ILE A 90 4.49 -23.60 9.86
N CYS A 91 3.62 -22.61 9.70
CA CYS A 91 2.18 -22.72 9.99
C CYS A 91 1.32 -21.98 9.00
N GLY A 92 0.15 -22.52 8.65
CA GLY A 92 -0.85 -21.89 7.84
C GLY A 92 -1.24 -20.52 8.41
N GLY A 93 -1.11 -19.46 7.61
CA GLY A 93 -1.49 -18.11 7.94
C GLY A 93 -2.47 -17.57 6.92
N ALA A 94 -3.03 -16.39 7.20
CA ALA A 94 -3.83 -15.63 6.24
C ALA A 94 -3.22 -14.26 6.03
N VAL A 95 -3.29 -13.77 4.80
CA VAL A 95 -2.80 -12.43 4.43
C VAL A 95 -3.91 -11.74 3.66
N ASN A 96 -4.38 -10.61 4.20
CA ASN A 96 -5.28 -9.71 3.50
C ASN A 96 -4.47 -8.63 2.79
N VAL A 97 -4.71 -8.46 1.50
CA VAL A 97 -3.96 -7.55 0.62
C VAL A 97 -4.94 -6.63 -0.09
N TYR A 98 -4.68 -5.33 -0.02
CA TYR A 98 -5.41 -4.31 -0.75
C TYR A 98 -4.66 -3.90 -2.01
N PHE A 99 -5.39 -3.82 -3.12
CA PHE A 99 -4.91 -3.42 -4.44
C PHE A 99 -5.51 -2.06 -4.78
N SER A 100 -4.71 -1.02 -4.72
CA SER A 100 -5.09 0.35 -5.06
C SER A 100 -4.77 0.61 -6.52
N TYR A 101 -5.77 0.67 -7.39
CA TYR A 101 -5.60 1.10 -8.77
C TYR A 101 -5.33 2.60 -8.83
N ILE A 102 -4.33 2.98 -9.58
CA ILE A 102 -3.92 4.38 -9.77
C ILE A 102 -3.95 4.67 -11.29
N PRO A 103 -4.90 5.50 -11.75
CA PRO A 103 -5.00 5.88 -13.16
C PRO A 103 -3.76 6.60 -13.68
N ALA A 104 -3.51 6.49 -14.97
CA ALA A 104 -2.50 7.30 -15.65
C ALA A 104 -2.81 8.80 -15.48
N HIS A 105 -1.76 9.59 -15.27
CA HIS A 105 -1.87 11.05 -15.10
C HIS A 105 -2.81 11.50 -13.97
N ASP A 106 -3.10 10.64 -12.99
CA ASP A 106 -3.96 11.02 -11.87
C ASP A 106 -3.38 12.23 -11.11
N PRO A 107 -3.99 13.43 -11.22
CA PRO A 107 -3.43 14.65 -10.63
C PRO A 107 -3.51 14.62 -9.10
N TYR A 108 -4.49 13.89 -8.56
CA TYR A 108 -4.69 13.77 -7.13
C TYR A 108 -3.59 12.90 -6.50
N VAL A 109 -3.37 11.68 -7.02
CA VAL A 109 -2.32 10.80 -6.50
C VAL A 109 -0.94 11.41 -6.76
N LEU A 110 -0.75 12.12 -7.89
CA LEU A 110 0.48 12.84 -8.15
C LEU A 110 0.73 13.91 -7.07
N SER A 111 -0.27 14.69 -6.69
CA SER A 111 -0.13 15.70 -5.64
C SER A 111 0.19 15.08 -4.26
N VAL A 112 -0.40 13.93 -3.94
CA VAL A 112 -0.08 13.19 -2.71
C VAL A 112 1.37 12.70 -2.72
N ALA A 113 1.83 12.19 -3.86
CA ALA A 113 3.21 11.71 -3.99
C ALA A 113 4.23 12.85 -3.87
N GLU A 114 3.98 14.00 -4.48
CA GLU A 114 4.82 15.19 -4.39
C GLU A 114 4.85 15.76 -2.97
N GLU A 115 3.71 15.81 -2.30
CA GLU A 115 3.63 16.24 -0.91
C GLU A 115 4.39 15.29 0.01
N ALA A 116 4.30 13.97 -0.21
CA ALA A 116 5.08 13.00 0.55
C ALA A 116 6.59 13.23 0.37
N GLU A 117 7.06 13.49 -0.85
CA GLU A 117 8.47 13.81 -1.11
C GLU A 117 8.89 15.09 -0.39
N ARG A 118 8.06 16.13 -0.42
CA ARG A 118 8.31 17.41 0.27
C ARG A 118 8.48 17.22 1.78
N ARG A 119 7.57 16.47 2.41
CA ARG A 119 7.62 16.19 3.87
C ARG A 119 8.83 15.32 4.22
N PHE A 120 9.12 14.29 3.44
CA PHE A 120 10.33 13.48 3.63
C PHE A 120 11.62 14.29 3.49
N ALA A 121 11.67 15.30 2.60
CA ALA A 121 12.82 16.18 2.46
C ALA A 121 13.05 17.02 3.73
N LYS A 122 11.99 17.37 4.47
CA LYS A 122 12.06 18.03 5.77
C LYS A 122 12.43 17.07 6.92
N GLY A 123 12.49 15.76 6.67
CA GLY A 123 12.77 14.76 7.70
C GLY A 123 11.55 14.28 8.47
N GLU A 124 10.33 14.61 8.01
CA GLU A 124 9.11 14.20 8.67
C GLU A 124 8.85 12.69 8.53
N ASP A 125 8.28 12.11 9.57
CA ASP A 125 7.67 10.78 9.52
C ASP A 125 6.23 10.90 8.99
N LEU A 126 5.84 9.99 8.08
CA LEU A 126 4.54 10.03 7.43
C LEU A 126 3.72 8.77 7.71
N TRP A 127 2.43 8.98 7.93
CA TRP A 127 1.40 7.98 7.76
C TRP A 127 0.82 8.07 6.35
N LEU A 128 0.76 6.94 5.64
CA LEU A 128 -0.02 6.82 4.44
C LEU A 128 -1.43 6.37 4.81
N LEU A 129 -2.40 7.18 4.47
CA LEU A 129 -3.80 6.89 4.60
C LEU A 129 -4.30 6.28 3.30
N SER A 130 -5.07 5.21 3.39
CA SER A 130 -5.69 4.57 2.23
C SER A 130 -7.15 4.31 2.54
N GLU A 131 -8.04 4.89 1.77
CA GLU A 131 -9.44 4.55 1.79
C GLU A 131 -9.62 3.22 1.07
N ILE A 132 -10.15 2.20 1.77
CA ILE A 132 -10.33 0.86 1.22
C ILE A 132 -11.76 0.55 0.80
N SER A 133 -12.70 1.46 1.08
CA SER A 133 -14.03 1.51 0.49
C SER A 133 -14.04 2.38 -0.77
N ASP A 134 -15.05 2.32 -1.54
CA ASP A 134 -15.48 3.14 -2.68
C ASP A 134 -14.51 4.15 -3.34
N GLY A 135 -13.35 3.75 -3.78
CA GLY A 135 -12.56 4.63 -4.64
C GLY A 135 -11.06 4.67 -4.36
N GLY A 136 -10.63 4.13 -3.25
CA GLY A 136 -9.21 3.93 -3.01
C GLY A 136 -8.38 5.20 -2.92
N ARG A 137 -8.95 6.31 -2.42
CA ARG A 137 -8.20 7.55 -2.26
C ARG A 137 -7.02 7.37 -1.32
N LEU A 138 -5.95 8.06 -1.63
CA LEU A 138 -4.74 8.12 -0.82
C LEU A 138 -4.65 9.47 -0.10
N GLY A 139 -4.06 9.47 1.08
CA GLY A 139 -3.77 10.69 1.81
C GLY A 139 -2.55 10.51 2.68
N LEU A 140 -2.12 11.57 3.30
CA LEU A 140 -0.98 11.62 4.18
C LEU A 140 -1.36 12.27 5.50
N TRP A 141 -0.68 11.84 6.56
CA TRP A 141 -0.66 12.56 7.81
C TRP A 141 0.78 12.64 8.34
N SER A 142 1.13 13.79 8.88
CA SER A 142 2.35 14.04 9.66
C SER A 142 2.07 15.10 10.71
N GLU A 143 3.08 15.58 11.40
CA GLU A 143 2.97 16.73 12.31
C GLU A 143 2.47 17.99 11.61
N ASP A 144 2.72 18.15 10.29
CA ASP A 144 2.19 19.22 9.46
C ASP A 144 0.67 19.07 9.16
N GLY A 145 0.02 17.98 9.64
CA GLY A 145 -1.41 17.70 9.46
C GLY A 145 -1.75 16.79 8.30
N PHE A 146 -3.04 16.71 7.99
CA PHE A 146 -3.58 15.91 6.88
C PHE A 146 -3.32 16.54 5.52
N PHE A 147 -3.18 15.69 4.51
CA PHE A 147 -3.18 16.06 3.10
C PHE A 147 -3.90 14.99 2.27
N GLY A 148 -4.78 15.43 1.39
CA GLY A 148 -5.56 14.56 0.50
C GLY A 148 -6.83 14.03 1.15
N ILE A 149 -6.75 13.18 2.14
CA ILE A 149 -7.92 12.67 2.87
C ILE A 149 -8.17 13.54 4.10
N GLU A 150 -9.39 14.04 4.24
CA GLU A 150 -9.88 14.62 5.50
C GLU A 150 -10.37 13.47 6.39
N ALA A 151 -9.72 13.30 7.51
CA ALA A 151 -10.11 12.31 8.50
C ALA A 151 -10.71 13.00 9.75
N PRO A 152 -11.62 12.33 10.48
CA PRO A 152 -12.19 12.88 11.72
C PRO A 152 -11.11 13.27 12.72
N GLU A 153 -11.40 14.27 13.56
CA GLU A 153 -10.41 14.82 14.49
C GLU A 153 -9.82 13.80 15.47
N TRP A 154 -10.61 12.81 15.87
CA TRP A 154 -10.14 11.75 16.78
C TRP A 154 -9.01 10.88 16.15
N THR A 155 -8.88 10.83 14.83
CA THR A 155 -7.79 10.12 14.18
C THR A 155 -6.43 10.76 14.44
N ARG A 156 -6.38 12.08 14.63
CA ARG A 156 -5.14 12.80 15.02
C ARG A 156 -4.60 12.28 16.34
N GLU A 157 -5.49 12.04 17.31
CA GLU A 157 -5.08 11.54 18.61
C GLU A 157 -4.49 10.13 18.52
N ILE A 158 -5.10 9.24 17.70
CA ILE A 158 -4.57 7.91 17.45
C ILE A 158 -3.19 8.01 16.79
N MET A 159 -3.07 8.77 15.71
CA MET A 159 -1.83 8.86 14.93
C MET A 159 -0.69 9.51 15.74
N SER A 160 -0.99 10.49 16.59
CA SER A 160 0.03 11.10 17.45
C SER A 160 0.57 10.17 18.54
N ARG A 161 -0.20 9.15 18.93
CA ARG A 161 0.19 8.17 19.96
C ARG A 161 1.03 7.01 19.40
N HIS A 162 1.00 6.78 18.09
CA HIS A 162 1.64 5.63 17.47
C HIS A 162 2.89 6.03 16.67
N PRO A 163 4.05 5.42 16.95
CA PRO A 163 5.23 5.65 16.14
C PRO A 163 5.04 5.07 14.74
N THR A 164 5.31 5.87 13.71
CA THR A 164 5.12 5.56 12.29
C THR A 164 5.86 4.31 11.79
N ARG A 165 6.64 3.66 12.62
CA ARG A 165 7.55 2.59 12.17
C ARG A 165 6.93 1.20 12.06
N LYS A 166 5.73 0.92 12.61
CA LYS A 166 5.23 -0.47 12.70
C LYS A 166 3.71 -0.64 12.74
N ALA A 167 2.89 0.39 12.55
CA ALA A 167 1.45 0.22 12.68
C ALA A 167 0.75 0.24 11.32
N VAL A 168 -0.14 -0.71 11.12
CA VAL A 168 -1.28 -0.58 10.21
C VAL A 168 -2.51 -0.69 11.09
N GLU A 169 -3.36 0.31 11.00
CA GLU A 169 -4.62 0.35 11.71
C GLU A 169 -5.74 0.52 10.71
N LYS A 170 -6.80 -0.25 10.87
CA LYS A 170 -8.02 -0.15 10.07
C LYS A 170 -9.10 0.46 10.96
N HIS A 171 -9.70 1.53 10.48
CA HIS A 171 -10.80 2.19 11.15
C HIS A 171 -11.98 2.35 10.18
N ASP A 172 -13.18 2.11 10.68
CA ASP A 172 -14.43 2.41 9.98
C ASP A 172 -14.85 3.84 10.38
N PHE A 173 -15.17 4.67 9.38
CA PHE A 173 -15.60 6.05 9.55
C PHE A 173 -17.05 6.22 9.12
#